data_65008224ef71f9c79348edf8b9647882
#
_entry.id   65008224ef71f9c79348edf8b9647882
#
_cell.length_a   1.000
_cell.length_b   1.000
_cell.length_c   1.000
_cell.angle_alpha   90.00
_cell.angle_beta   90.00
_cell.angle_gamma   90.00
#
_symmetry.space_group_name_H-M   'P 1'
#
loop_
_entity.id
_entity.type
_entity.pdbx_description
1 polymer ?
#
loop_
_entity_poly.entity_id
_entity_poly.type
_entity_poly.pdbx_seq_one_letter_code
_entity_poly.pdbx_strand_id
1 'polypeptide(L)'
;MSGTGTSGLKGVTLNVYMYLVKNGSVGPREVMRGVNLSSPSVAYRHLQKLENMDLVTKNEMGNYVATKKVNIHGYVWIGKRLLPNPLIYAAIFFVALVTELVVFIIHLPFETEQFKTFFFIITIITVAALSLF
;
A
#
# COMPACT_ATOMS: atom_id res chain seq x y z
N MET A 1 -18.73 15.41 -9.37
CA MET A 1 -19.05 13.99 -9.49
C MET A 1 -18.33 13.42 -10.71
N SER A 2 -17.22 12.74 -10.56
CA SER A 2 -16.72 11.81 -11.59
C SER A 2 -15.71 10.86 -10.94
N GLY A 3 -16.23 9.72 -10.51
CA GLY A 3 -15.48 8.59 -9.98
C GLY A 3 -14.86 7.69 -11.05
N THR A 4 -14.52 8.22 -12.22
CA THR A 4 -14.06 7.45 -13.38
C THR A 4 -12.53 7.33 -13.51
N GLY A 5 -11.76 8.00 -12.65
CA GLY A 5 -10.29 8.08 -12.81
C GLY A 5 -9.47 6.87 -12.35
N THR A 6 -9.99 6.03 -11.46
CA THR A 6 -9.16 5.04 -10.75
C THR A 6 -9.26 3.60 -11.25
N SER A 7 -10.29 3.24 -12.00
CA SER A 7 -10.50 1.87 -12.50
C SER A 7 -9.44 1.40 -13.51
N GLY A 8 -8.73 2.31 -14.15
CA GLY A 8 -7.63 2.03 -15.08
C GLY A 8 -6.23 2.03 -14.46
N LEU A 9 -6.11 2.34 -13.16
CA LEU A 9 -4.83 2.50 -12.47
C LEU A 9 -4.40 1.17 -11.84
N LYS A 10 -3.85 0.27 -12.65
CA LYS A 10 -3.39 -1.05 -12.21
C LYS A 10 -2.00 -1.38 -12.80
N GLY A 11 -1.30 -2.31 -12.15
CA GLY A 11 -0.04 -2.85 -12.63
C GLY A 11 1.03 -1.78 -12.86
N VAL A 12 1.66 -1.81 -14.01
CA VAL A 12 2.78 -0.92 -14.37
C VAL A 12 2.41 0.56 -14.32
N THR A 13 1.20 0.94 -14.75
CA THR A 13 0.73 2.33 -14.70
C THR A 13 0.64 2.85 -13.25
N LEU A 14 0.21 2.00 -12.33
CA LEU A 14 0.19 2.30 -10.91
C LEU A 14 1.61 2.51 -10.36
N ASN A 15 2.56 1.64 -10.73
CA ASN A 15 3.96 1.78 -10.31
C ASN A 15 4.59 3.09 -10.82
N VAL A 16 4.30 3.46 -12.06
CA VAL A 16 4.74 4.75 -12.63
C VAL A 16 4.16 5.93 -11.84
N TYR A 17 2.87 5.88 -11.53
CA TYR A 17 2.22 6.92 -10.72
C TYR A 17 2.82 7.02 -9.30
N MET A 18 3.04 5.89 -8.64
CA MET A 18 3.67 5.84 -7.32
C MET A 18 5.09 6.42 -7.35
N TYR A 19 5.86 6.13 -8.39
CA TYR A 19 7.19 6.67 -8.60
C TYR A 19 7.17 8.19 -8.72
N LEU A 20 6.22 8.76 -9.48
CA LEU A 20 6.02 10.20 -9.60
C LEU A 20 5.67 10.86 -8.26
N VAL A 21 4.72 10.29 -7.51
CA VAL A 21 4.31 10.84 -6.20
C VAL A 21 5.48 10.85 -5.21
N LYS A 22 6.36 9.84 -5.29
CA LYS A 22 7.53 9.71 -4.42
C LYS A 22 8.64 10.71 -4.76
N ASN A 23 8.95 10.86 -6.05
CA ASN A 23 10.11 11.61 -6.54
C ASN A 23 9.78 13.04 -7.01
N GLY A 24 8.49 13.36 -7.18
CA GLY A 24 8.06 14.68 -7.63
C GLY A 24 8.13 14.82 -9.15
N SER A 25 8.90 15.81 -9.63
CA SER A 25 9.04 16.10 -11.07
C SER A 25 10.03 15.15 -11.72
N VAL A 26 9.58 14.31 -12.65
CA VAL A 26 10.41 13.30 -13.34
C VAL A 26 10.12 13.22 -14.83
N GLY A 27 11.16 12.94 -15.62
CA GLY A 27 11.06 12.69 -17.05
C GLY A 27 10.86 11.22 -17.41
N PRO A 28 10.47 10.92 -18.68
CA PRO A 28 10.24 9.53 -19.13
C PRO A 28 11.46 8.60 -18.97
N ARG A 29 12.68 9.10 -19.12
CA ARG A 29 13.91 8.33 -18.94
C ARG A 29 14.15 7.95 -17.47
N GLU A 30 13.83 8.86 -16.55
CA GLU A 30 13.94 8.62 -15.11
C GLU A 30 12.89 7.60 -14.65
N VAL A 31 11.65 7.75 -15.14
CA VAL A 31 10.57 6.79 -14.89
C VAL A 31 10.94 5.41 -15.41
N MET A 32 11.49 5.32 -16.64
CA MET A 32 11.96 4.03 -17.20
C MET A 32 12.95 3.34 -16.25
N ARG A 33 13.95 4.07 -15.77
CA ARG A 33 14.97 3.52 -14.85
C ARG A 33 14.39 3.19 -13.48
N GLY A 34 13.57 4.06 -12.92
CA GLY A 34 13.01 3.93 -11.57
C GLY A 34 11.95 2.83 -11.43
N VAL A 35 11.25 2.50 -12.51
CA VAL A 35 10.20 1.47 -12.55
C VAL A 35 10.65 0.22 -13.33
N ASN A 36 11.91 0.22 -13.82
CA ASN A 36 12.51 -0.86 -14.58
C ASN A 36 11.71 -1.23 -15.85
N LEU A 37 11.42 -0.21 -16.67
CA LEU A 37 10.70 -0.40 -17.93
C LEU A 37 11.69 -0.64 -19.09
N SER A 38 11.23 -1.33 -20.13
CA SER A 38 12.05 -1.73 -21.28
C SER A 38 12.54 -0.57 -22.14
N SER A 39 11.83 0.55 -22.17
CA SER A 39 12.23 1.73 -22.95
C SER A 39 11.59 3.04 -22.45
N PRO A 40 12.18 4.21 -22.77
CA PRO A 40 11.55 5.50 -22.47
C PRO A 40 10.20 5.70 -23.15
N SER A 41 9.98 5.07 -24.31
CA SER A 41 8.72 5.13 -25.05
C SER A 41 7.59 4.42 -24.29
N VAL A 42 7.90 3.31 -23.62
CA VAL A 42 6.94 2.61 -22.75
C VAL A 42 6.60 3.48 -21.55
N ALA A 43 7.59 4.10 -20.91
CA ALA A 43 7.37 5.05 -19.82
C ALA A 43 6.49 6.22 -20.27
N TYR A 44 6.76 6.79 -21.42
CA TYR A 44 5.97 7.89 -22.01
C TYR A 44 4.49 7.49 -22.20
N ARG A 45 4.21 6.28 -22.71
CA ARG A 45 2.84 5.79 -22.89
C ARG A 45 2.09 5.69 -21.56
N HIS A 46 2.74 5.25 -20.49
CA HIS A 46 2.12 5.21 -19.16
C HIS A 46 1.91 6.60 -18.58
N LEU A 47 2.86 7.53 -18.79
CA LEU A 47 2.73 8.92 -18.38
C LEU A 47 1.59 9.62 -19.11
N GLN A 48 1.46 9.43 -20.42
CA GLN A 48 0.35 9.96 -21.23
C GLN A 48 -0.99 9.39 -20.79
N LYS A 49 -1.05 8.10 -20.45
CA LYS A 49 -2.26 7.50 -19.87
C LYS A 49 -2.64 8.14 -18.54
N LEU A 50 -1.66 8.44 -17.68
CA LEU A 50 -1.89 9.13 -16.41
C LEU A 50 -2.32 10.59 -16.60
N GLU A 51 -1.78 11.27 -17.61
CA GLU A 51 -2.17 12.62 -18.01
C GLU A 51 -3.62 12.65 -18.50
N ASN A 52 -4.02 11.70 -19.35
CA ASN A 52 -5.42 11.56 -19.81
C ASN A 52 -6.41 11.23 -18.66
N MET A 53 -5.91 10.76 -17.55
CA MET A 53 -6.69 10.51 -16.32
C MET A 53 -6.66 11.70 -15.34
N ASP A 54 -6.08 12.85 -15.72
CA ASP A 54 -5.88 14.03 -14.88
C ASP A 54 -5.11 13.77 -13.57
N LEU A 55 -4.28 12.73 -13.54
CA LEU A 55 -3.48 12.34 -12.37
C LEU A 55 -2.12 12.97 -12.35
N VAL A 56 -1.59 13.34 -13.52
CA VAL A 56 -0.32 14.02 -13.70
C VAL A 56 -0.46 15.17 -14.69
N THR A 57 0.41 16.16 -14.54
CA THR A 57 0.53 17.28 -15.48
C THR A 57 1.97 17.42 -15.92
N LYS A 58 2.18 17.96 -17.11
CA LYS A 58 3.51 18.28 -17.62
C LYS A 58 3.89 19.70 -17.18
N ASN A 59 5.08 19.85 -16.62
CA ASN A 59 5.61 21.15 -16.24
C ASN A 59 6.30 21.85 -17.44
N GLU A 60 6.72 23.10 -17.26
CA GLU A 60 7.40 23.91 -18.28
C GLU A 60 8.71 23.28 -18.78
N MET A 61 9.37 22.48 -17.95
CA MET A 61 10.61 21.76 -18.29
C MET A 61 10.35 20.46 -19.06
N GLY A 62 9.08 20.12 -19.35
CA GLY A 62 8.71 18.90 -20.04
C GLY A 62 8.67 17.64 -19.15
N ASN A 63 8.87 17.78 -17.85
CA ASN A 63 8.75 16.69 -16.87
C ASN A 63 7.31 16.54 -16.39
N TYR A 64 6.98 15.37 -15.88
CA TYR A 64 5.68 15.05 -15.34
C TYR A 64 5.66 15.18 -13.82
N VAL A 65 4.57 15.74 -13.28
CA VAL A 65 4.33 15.95 -11.85
C VAL A 65 2.96 15.41 -11.51
N ALA A 66 2.86 14.69 -10.39
CA ALA A 66 1.56 14.23 -9.90
C ALA A 66 0.71 15.42 -9.43
N THR A 67 -0.48 15.59 -10.01
CA THR A 67 -1.38 16.72 -9.72
C THR A 67 -1.98 16.60 -8.32
N LYS A 68 -2.36 15.41 -7.93
CA LYS A 68 -2.96 15.11 -6.61
C LYS A 68 -2.78 13.65 -6.24
N LYS A 69 -2.77 13.36 -4.94
CA LYS A 69 -2.86 11.98 -4.43
C LYS A 69 -4.30 11.48 -4.59
N VAL A 70 -4.48 10.47 -5.39
CA VAL A 70 -5.79 9.87 -5.63
C VAL A 70 -5.97 8.67 -4.69
N ASN A 71 -7.18 8.54 -4.13
CA ASN A 71 -7.57 7.36 -3.39
C ASN A 71 -7.73 6.17 -4.34
N ILE A 72 -6.86 5.17 -4.20
CA ILE A 72 -6.90 3.95 -5.00
C ILE A 72 -7.60 2.88 -4.19
N HIS A 73 -8.65 2.29 -4.76
CA HIS A 73 -9.41 1.25 -4.07
C HIS A 73 -8.50 0.08 -3.65
N GLY A 74 -8.56 -0.29 -2.38
CA GLY A 74 -7.72 -1.35 -1.80
C GLY A 74 -6.34 -0.90 -1.32
N TYR A 75 -6.04 0.41 -1.35
CA TYR A 75 -4.77 0.97 -0.89
C TYR A 75 -4.97 2.20 -0.02
N VAL A 76 -4.05 2.43 0.91
CA VAL A 76 -4.00 3.61 1.77
C VAL A 76 -2.66 4.34 1.60
N TRP A 77 -2.72 5.67 1.56
CA TRP A 77 -1.54 6.51 1.56
C TRP A 77 -0.99 6.67 2.98
N ILE A 78 0.23 6.20 3.22
CA ILE A 78 0.98 6.49 4.44
C ILE A 78 2.17 7.37 4.08
N GLY A 79 2.02 8.68 4.28
CA GLY A 79 2.99 9.68 3.84
C GLY A 79 3.10 9.74 2.31
N LYS A 80 4.26 9.33 1.75
CA LYS A 80 4.52 9.25 0.31
C LYS A 80 4.44 7.83 -0.25
N ARG A 81 4.05 6.85 0.56
CA ARG A 81 3.95 5.44 0.16
C ARG A 81 2.50 5.01 0.07
N LEU A 82 2.22 4.17 -0.90
CA LEU A 82 0.93 3.53 -1.09
C LEU A 82 1.04 2.08 -0.60
N LEU A 83 0.29 1.75 0.44
CA LEU A 83 0.28 0.41 1.02
C LEU A 83 -1.06 -0.27 0.77
N PRO A 84 -1.07 -1.56 0.43
CA PRO A 84 -2.31 -2.32 0.30
C PRO A 84 -2.99 -2.48 1.67
N ASN A 85 -4.31 -2.34 1.71
CA ASN A 85 -5.10 -2.48 2.92
C ASN A 85 -4.83 -3.79 3.69
N PRO A 86 -4.70 -4.97 3.04
CA PRO A 86 -4.41 -6.21 3.74
C PRO A 86 -3.13 -6.16 4.58
N LEU A 87 -2.10 -5.48 4.10
CA LEU A 87 -0.83 -5.35 4.83
C LEU A 87 -1.00 -4.55 6.13
N ILE A 88 -1.87 -3.55 6.14
CA ILE A 88 -2.17 -2.76 7.33
C ILE A 88 -2.93 -3.62 8.36
N TYR A 89 -3.92 -4.37 7.91
CA TYR A 89 -4.67 -5.28 8.78
C TYR A 89 -3.77 -6.38 9.35
N ALA A 90 -2.91 -6.98 8.53
CA ALA A 90 -1.93 -7.96 8.97
C ALA A 90 -1.00 -7.39 10.06
N ALA A 91 -0.54 -6.15 9.91
CA ALA A 91 0.30 -5.49 10.91
C ALA A 91 -0.46 -5.26 12.24
N ILE A 92 -1.72 -4.86 12.20
CA ILE A 92 -2.56 -4.67 13.38
C ILE A 92 -2.76 -6.01 14.11
N PHE A 93 -3.12 -7.07 13.38
CA PHE A 93 -3.30 -8.41 13.96
C PHE A 93 -1.99 -8.98 14.52
N PHE A 94 -0.86 -8.70 13.87
CA PHE A 94 0.44 -9.11 14.37
C PHE A 94 0.78 -8.44 15.71
N VAL A 95 0.52 -7.14 15.85
CA VAL A 95 0.71 -6.41 17.11
C VAL A 95 -0.21 -6.96 18.20
N ALA A 96 -1.47 -7.26 17.87
CA ALA A 96 -2.41 -7.87 18.80
C ALA A 96 -1.90 -9.24 19.30
N LEU A 97 -1.44 -10.10 18.40
CA LEU A 97 -0.87 -11.40 18.73
C LEU A 97 0.33 -11.31 19.68
N VAL A 98 1.26 -10.38 19.39
CA VAL A 98 2.43 -10.14 20.26
C VAL A 98 1.98 -9.70 21.66
N THR A 99 0.99 -8.81 21.74
CA THR A 99 0.44 -8.34 23.02
C THR A 99 -0.23 -9.49 23.78
N GLU A 100 -1.01 -10.31 23.12
CA GLU A 100 -1.62 -11.52 23.73
C GLU A 100 -0.55 -12.43 24.32
N LEU A 101 0.50 -12.76 23.56
CA LEU A 101 1.57 -13.63 24.03
C LEU A 101 2.31 -13.07 25.25
N VAL A 102 2.60 -11.78 25.25
CA VAL A 102 3.25 -11.10 26.39
C VAL A 102 2.37 -11.18 27.64
N VAL A 103 1.08 -10.84 27.52
CA VAL A 103 0.14 -10.92 28.64
C VAL A 103 0.00 -12.36 29.15
N PHE A 104 -0.08 -13.33 28.26
CA PHE A 104 -0.17 -14.74 28.64
C PHE A 104 1.06 -15.20 29.43
N ILE A 105 2.27 -14.88 28.97
CA ILE A 105 3.52 -15.25 29.64
C ILE A 105 3.60 -14.63 31.06
N ILE A 106 3.21 -13.37 31.21
CA ILE A 106 3.25 -12.68 32.50
C ILE A 106 2.27 -13.27 33.50
N HIS A 107 1.08 -13.66 33.06
CA HIS A 107 0.01 -14.15 33.92
C HIS A 107 -0.01 -15.69 34.10
N LEU A 108 0.78 -16.42 33.32
CA LEU A 108 0.82 -17.89 33.34
C LEU A 108 1.00 -18.51 34.74
N PRO A 109 1.82 -17.97 35.65
CA PRO A 109 2.00 -18.55 36.99
C PRO A 109 0.86 -18.23 37.97
N PHE A 110 -0.01 -17.27 37.68
CA PHE A 110 -0.98 -16.73 38.63
C PHE A 110 -2.42 -17.09 38.31
N GLU A 111 -2.71 -17.60 37.10
CA GLU A 111 -4.06 -17.74 36.59
C GLU A 111 -4.59 -19.19 36.64
N THR A 112 -5.91 -19.31 36.68
CA THR A 112 -6.62 -20.62 36.70
C THR A 112 -6.53 -21.32 35.34
N GLU A 113 -6.73 -22.66 35.34
CA GLU A 113 -6.76 -23.46 34.11
C GLU A 113 -7.84 -23.00 33.11
N GLN A 114 -8.97 -22.52 33.62
CA GLN A 114 -10.03 -21.98 32.77
C GLN A 114 -9.59 -20.73 32.01
N PHE A 115 -8.85 -19.83 32.65
CA PHE A 115 -8.30 -18.65 32.02
C PHE A 115 -7.27 -19.00 30.95
N LYS A 116 -6.38 -19.95 31.23
CA LYS A 116 -5.39 -20.43 30.25
C LYS A 116 -6.05 -21.01 29.01
N THR A 117 -7.12 -21.81 29.19
CA THR A 117 -7.88 -22.39 28.09
C THR A 117 -8.57 -21.33 27.25
N PHE A 118 -9.18 -20.33 27.88
CA PHE A 118 -9.82 -19.20 27.18
C PHE A 118 -8.81 -18.40 26.37
N PHE A 119 -7.66 -18.09 26.96
CA PHE A 119 -6.58 -17.35 26.30
C PHE A 119 -6.02 -18.11 25.10
N PHE A 120 -5.86 -19.43 25.22
CA PHE A 120 -5.41 -20.30 24.13
C PHE A 120 -6.38 -20.28 22.94
N ILE A 121 -7.70 -20.29 23.22
CA ILE A 121 -8.73 -20.18 22.16
C ILE A 121 -8.63 -18.83 21.43
N ILE A 122 -8.48 -17.72 22.17
CA ILE A 122 -8.34 -16.39 21.55
C ILE A 122 -7.10 -16.33 20.65
N THR A 123 -5.96 -16.84 21.14
CA THR A 123 -4.72 -16.89 20.36
C THR A 123 -4.89 -17.68 19.05
N ILE A 124 -5.59 -18.81 19.08
CA ILE A 124 -5.90 -19.59 17.87
C ILE A 124 -6.74 -18.76 16.90
N ILE A 125 -7.75 -18.03 17.37
CA ILE A 125 -8.60 -17.17 16.54
C ILE A 125 -7.78 -16.06 15.91
N THR A 126 -6.89 -15.42 16.67
CA THR A 126 -6.01 -14.33 16.16
C THR A 126 -5.04 -14.84 15.09
N VAL A 127 -4.44 -16.03 15.31
CA VAL A 127 -3.56 -16.66 14.31
C VAL A 127 -4.34 -17.03 13.04
N ALA A 128 -5.54 -17.61 13.19
CA ALA A 128 -6.39 -17.92 12.05
C ALA A 128 -6.78 -16.66 11.25
N ALA A 129 -7.15 -15.58 11.94
CA ALA A 129 -7.44 -14.28 11.30
C ALA A 129 -6.22 -13.73 10.55
N LEU A 130 -5.02 -13.82 11.13
CA LEU A 130 -3.78 -13.39 10.50
C LEU A 130 -3.47 -14.19 9.23
N SER A 131 -3.83 -15.48 9.18
CA SER A 131 -3.59 -16.34 8.01
C SER A 131 -4.48 -15.99 6.80
N LEU A 132 -5.52 -15.19 6.98
CA LEU A 132 -6.42 -14.74 5.92
C LEU A 132 -5.93 -13.48 5.18
N PHE A 133 -4.86 -12.83 5.66
CA PHE A 133 -4.27 -11.61 5.07
C PHE A 133 -2.91 -11.86 4.43
#